data_8c27853e1f5a2338f7a67127b709f5fc
#
_entry.id   8c27853e1f5a2338f7a67127b709f5fc
#
_cell.length_a   1.000
_cell.length_b   1.000
_cell.length_c   1.000
_cell.angle_alpha   90.00
_cell.angle_beta   90.00
_cell.angle_gamma   90.00
#
_symmetry.space_group_name_H-M   'P 1'
#
loop_
_entity.id
_entity.type
_entity.pdbx_description
1 polymer ?
#
loop_
_entity_poly.entity_id
_entity_poly.type
_entity_poly.pdbx_seq_one_letter_code
_entity_poly.pdbx_strand_id
1 'polypeptide(L)'
;MLTKEQIARRIAKEVKDGYYVNLGIGIPTLVANFVRNDIEVEFQSENGVLGMGPFPFEGEEDPDLINAGKQTITALKGASFFDSATSFAMIRGQHVDLTILGAMEVAQNGDIANWKIPGKMVKGMGGAMDLVASADNIIVAMMHTNKAGDSKLLKECSLPLTGVNCVKKVVTNLAVLSVENNSFKLLERAPGVSIEEIQAATEGDLLVTGEIPEMQF
;
A
#
# COMPACT_ATOMS: atom_id res chain seq x y z
N MET A 1 -12.49 -11.00 -10.55
CA MET A 1 -11.23 -10.29 -10.19
C MET A 1 -11.51 -8.81 -9.98
N LEU A 2 -10.97 -8.20 -8.93
CA LEU A 2 -11.19 -6.78 -8.61
C LEU A 2 -10.45 -5.83 -9.54
N THR A 3 -11.00 -4.63 -9.73
CA THR A 3 -10.31 -3.47 -10.31
C THR A 3 -9.38 -2.82 -9.28
N LYS A 4 -8.52 -1.90 -9.74
CA LYS A 4 -7.62 -1.14 -8.84
C LYS A 4 -8.41 -0.29 -7.84
N GLU A 5 -9.52 0.30 -8.28
CA GLU A 5 -10.43 1.09 -7.44
C GLU A 5 -11.10 0.22 -6.36
N GLN A 6 -11.48 -1.01 -6.70
CA GLN A 6 -12.06 -1.94 -5.72
C GLN A 6 -11.03 -2.38 -4.69
N ILE A 7 -9.77 -2.63 -5.09
CA ILE A 7 -8.66 -2.88 -4.15
C ILE A 7 -8.50 -1.68 -3.19
N ALA A 8 -8.42 -0.47 -3.75
CA ALA A 8 -8.26 0.75 -2.95
C ALA A 8 -9.43 0.97 -2.00
N ARG A 9 -10.68 0.74 -2.46
CA ARG A 9 -11.90 0.83 -1.63
C ARG A 9 -11.87 -0.18 -0.49
N ARG A 10 -11.42 -1.42 -0.74
CA ARG A 10 -11.27 -2.39 0.34
C ARG A 10 -10.22 -1.96 1.37
N ILE A 11 -9.09 -1.42 0.92
CA ILE A 11 -8.02 -0.93 1.80
C ILE A 11 -8.47 0.28 2.62
N ALA A 12 -9.30 1.17 2.06
CA ALA A 12 -9.82 2.34 2.77
C ALA A 12 -10.58 1.97 4.07
N LYS A 13 -11.11 0.76 4.18
CA LYS A 13 -11.74 0.26 5.41
C LYS A 13 -10.75 0.00 6.55
N GLU A 14 -9.45 -0.09 6.27
CA GLU A 14 -8.40 -0.24 7.29
C GLU A 14 -7.99 1.10 7.92
N VAL A 15 -8.38 2.23 7.28
CA VAL A 15 -8.09 3.57 7.78
C VAL A 15 -9.04 3.89 8.93
N LYS A 16 -8.50 4.35 10.04
CA LYS A 16 -9.24 4.68 11.25
C LYS A 16 -9.24 6.18 11.50
N ASP A 17 -10.16 6.62 12.32
CA ASP A 17 -10.25 7.99 12.82
C ASP A 17 -8.96 8.40 13.54
N GLY A 18 -8.48 9.61 13.26
CA GLY A 18 -7.26 10.17 13.82
C GLY A 18 -5.95 9.64 13.21
N TYR A 19 -5.98 8.80 12.17
CA TYR A 19 -4.77 8.24 11.57
C TYR A 19 -4.01 9.25 10.74
N TYR A 20 -2.68 9.19 10.86
CA TYR A 20 -1.71 9.74 9.91
C TYR A 20 -1.35 8.64 8.90
N VAL A 21 -1.64 8.88 7.62
CA VAL A 21 -1.53 7.85 6.57
C VAL A 21 -0.57 8.30 5.49
N ASN A 22 0.41 7.45 5.17
CA ASN A 22 1.28 7.64 4.00
C ASN A 22 0.85 6.72 2.86
N LEU A 23 0.72 7.27 1.67
CA LEU A 23 0.28 6.56 0.46
C LEU A 23 1.40 6.49 -0.57
N GLY A 24 1.82 5.27 -0.89
CA GLY A 24 2.72 5.00 -2.03
C GLY A 24 2.06 5.28 -3.38
N ILE A 25 2.86 5.27 -4.43
CA ILE A 25 2.44 5.57 -5.80
C ILE A 25 1.61 4.43 -6.39
N GLY A 26 0.59 4.75 -7.20
CA GLY A 26 -0.22 3.79 -7.95
C GLY A 26 -1.53 3.42 -7.26
N ILE A 27 -1.80 2.13 -7.00
CA ILE A 27 -3.05 1.72 -6.30
C ILE A 27 -3.19 2.41 -4.94
N PRO A 28 -2.13 2.55 -4.12
CA PRO A 28 -2.23 3.23 -2.83
C PRO A 28 -2.80 4.64 -2.89
N THR A 29 -2.43 5.45 -3.90
CA THR A 29 -2.94 6.84 -4.01
C THR A 29 -4.46 6.92 -4.19
N LEU A 30 -5.07 5.87 -4.75
CA LEU A 30 -6.52 5.82 -4.93
C LEU A 30 -7.28 5.66 -3.61
N VAL A 31 -6.62 5.19 -2.55
CA VAL A 31 -7.27 4.92 -1.24
C VAL A 31 -7.87 6.18 -0.65
N ALA A 32 -7.21 7.33 -0.80
CA ALA A 32 -7.71 8.61 -0.30
C ALA A 32 -9.13 8.96 -0.81
N ASN A 33 -9.49 8.51 -2.01
CA ASN A 33 -10.80 8.79 -2.60
C ASN A 33 -11.94 7.97 -1.96
N PHE A 34 -11.62 6.97 -1.14
CA PHE A 34 -12.60 6.02 -0.61
C PHE A 34 -12.63 5.98 0.92
N VAL A 35 -11.82 6.80 1.58
CA VAL A 35 -11.88 6.95 3.04
C VAL A 35 -13.23 7.58 3.40
N ARG A 36 -13.82 7.09 4.48
CA ARG A 36 -15.13 7.56 4.96
C ARG A 36 -15.06 9.04 5.37
N ASN A 37 -16.13 9.78 5.07
CA ASN A 37 -16.21 11.21 5.38
C ASN A 37 -16.54 11.51 6.87
N ASP A 38 -16.85 10.48 7.66
CA ASP A 38 -17.20 10.59 9.08
C ASP A 38 -16.01 10.38 10.02
N ILE A 39 -14.79 10.27 9.48
CA ILE A 39 -13.53 10.17 10.22
C ILE A 39 -12.57 11.26 9.80
N GLU A 40 -11.72 11.70 10.74
CA GLU A 40 -10.61 12.62 10.49
C GLU A 40 -9.35 11.83 10.17
N VAL A 41 -8.74 12.10 9.02
CA VAL A 41 -7.52 11.42 8.56
C VAL A 41 -6.59 12.44 7.94
N GLU A 42 -5.34 12.41 8.36
CA GLU A 42 -4.29 13.26 7.81
C GLU A 42 -3.41 12.48 6.85
N PHE A 43 -3.44 12.86 5.57
CA PHE A 43 -2.54 12.29 4.57
C PHE A 43 -1.20 13.02 4.55
N GLN A 44 -0.13 12.27 4.79
CA GLN A 44 1.24 12.74 4.72
C GLN A 44 1.85 12.37 3.36
N SER A 45 2.49 13.33 2.72
CA SER A 45 3.35 13.08 1.57
C SER A 45 4.81 13.30 1.96
N GLU A 46 5.67 12.32 1.68
CA GLU A 46 7.06 12.27 2.15
C GLU A 46 7.93 13.44 1.66
N ASN A 47 7.52 14.11 0.57
CA ASN A 47 8.20 15.31 0.06
C ASN A 47 7.94 16.57 0.90
N GLY A 48 7.10 16.53 1.94
CA GLY A 48 6.96 17.58 2.94
C GLY A 48 5.58 18.21 3.06
N VAL A 49 4.52 17.45 2.91
CA VAL A 49 3.13 17.91 3.10
C VAL A 49 2.42 17.02 4.12
N LEU A 50 1.76 17.62 5.09
CA LEU A 50 0.77 17.00 5.96
C LEU A 50 -0.56 17.73 5.76
N GLY A 51 -1.66 16.99 5.61
CA GLY A 51 -2.96 17.53 5.21
C GLY A 51 -3.08 17.65 3.69
N MET A 52 -2.60 16.62 2.97
CA MET A 52 -2.76 16.53 1.51
C MET A 52 -4.24 16.38 1.17
N GLY A 53 -4.75 17.29 0.32
CA GLY A 53 -6.11 17.28 -0.19
C GLY A 53 -6.29 16.51 -1.50
N PRO A 54 -7.48 16.55 -2.08
CA PRO A 54 -7.79 15.91 -3.36
C PRO A 54 -6.99 16.53 -4.51
N PHE A 55 -7.06 15.89 -5.69
CA PHE A 55 -6.51 16.47 -6.90
C PHE A 55 -7.25 17.75 -7.27
N PRO A 56 -6.52 18.80 -7.77
CA PRO A 56 -7.16 20.04 -8.22
C PRO A 56 -8.05 19.79 -9.45
N PHE A 57 -8.99 20.69 -9.70
CA PHE A 57 -9.71 20.73 -10.97
C PHE A 57 -8.79 21.24 -12.08
N GLU A 58 -9.14 20.89 -13.32
CA GLU A 58 -8.40 21.35 -14.51
C GLU A 58 -8.34 22.89 -14.54
N GLY A 59 -7.12 23.43 -14.61
CA GLY A 59 -6.84 24.88 -14.61
C GLY A 59 -6.65 25.50 -13.22
N GLU A 60 -6.78 24.71 -12.14
CA GLU A 60 -6.52 25.13 -10.76
C GLU A 60 -5.23 24.54 -10.18
N GLU A 61 -4.43 23.88 -11.04
CA GLU A 61 -3.20 23.22 -10.61
C GLU A 61 -2.13 24.22 -10.18
N ASP A 62 -1.57 24.01 -9.00
CA ASP A 62 -0.35 24.67 -8.56
C ASP A 62 0.84 23.75 -8.86
N PRO A 63 1.76 24.15 -9.77
CA PRO A 63 2.90 23.31 -10.15
C PRO A 63 3.89 23.08 -9.02
N ASP A 64 3.90 23.91 -7.99
CA ASP A 64 4.77 23.79 -6.82
C ASP A 64 4.15 22.92 -5.72
N LEU A 65 2.85 22.61 -5.82
CA LEU A 65 2.13 21.79 -4.86
C LEU A 65 1.91 20.37 -5.41
N ILE A 66 2.88 19.51 -5.17
CA ILE A 66 2.90 18.14 -5.68
C ILE A 66 3.06 17.11 -4.57
N ASN A 67 2.50 15.90 -4.77
CA ASN A 67 2.78 14.75 -3.91
C ASN A 67 4.11 14.07 -4.27
N ALA A 68 4.52 13.06 -3.51
CA ALA A 68 5.72 12.26 -3.76
C ALA A 68 5.70 11.55 -5.13
N GLY A 69 4.51 11.30 -5.70
CA GLY A 69 4.29 10.77 -7.05
C GLY A 69 4.42 11.81 -8.16
N LYS A 70 4.73 13.07 -7.81
CA LYS A 70 4.82 14.22 -8.74
C LYS A 70 3.49 14.56 -9.43
N GLN A 71 2.38 14.27 -8.77
CA GLN A 71 1.06 14.71 -9.20
C GLN A 71 0.69 15.97 -8.42
N THR A 72 0.09 16.95 -9.10
CA THR A 72 -0.46 18.14 -8.44
C THR A 72 -1.56 17.75 -7.47
N ILE A 73 -1.57 18.38 -6.30
CA ILE A 73 -2.54 18.14 -5.22
C ILE A 73 -3.09 19.48 -4.75
N THR A 74 -4.11 19.43 -3.92
CA THR A 74 -4.54 20.56 -3.09
C THR A 74 -4.07 20.34 -1.65
N ALA A 75 -4.05 21.40 -0.88
CA ALA A 75 -3.81 21.36 0.56
C ALA A 75 -5.11 21.61 1.31
N LEU A 76 -5.39 20.81 2.33
CA LEU A 76 -6.53 21.04 3.21
C LEU A 76 -6.29 22.29 4.07
N LYS A 77 -7.37 22.91 4.57
CA LYS A 77 -7.24 24.02 5.52
C LYS A 77 -6.54 23.54 6.79
N GLY A 78 -5.41 24.16 7.12
CA GLY A 78 -4.57 23.75 8.27
C GLY A 78 -3.41 22.85 7.87
N ALA A 79 -3.27 22.51 6.58
CA ALA A 79 -2.12 21.75 6.10
C ALA A 79 -0.79 22.41 6.49
N SER A 80 0.21 21.58 6.72
CA SER A 80 1.56 22.01 7.08
C SER A 80 2.55 21.59 6.01
N PHE A 81 3.52 22.48 5.74
CA PHE A 81 4.61 22.26 4.80
C PHE A 81 5.94 22.29 5.56
N PHE A 82 6.81 21.36 5.25
CA PHE A 82 8.09 21.20 5.93
C PHE A 82 9.13 20.59 4.99
N ASP A 83 10.39 20.68 5.38
CA ASP A 83 11.48 20.11 4.62
C ASP A 83 11.52 18.58 4.69
N SER A 84 12.32 17.98 3.82
CA SER A 84 12.47 16.53 3.76
C SER A 84 13.05 15.94 5.06
N ALA A 85 13.92 16.68 5.77
CA ALA A 85 14.49 16.21 7.03
C ALA A 85 13.39 16.04 8.09
N THR A 86 12.50 17.00 8.20
CA THR A 86 11.34 16.96 9.10
C THR A 86 10.37 15.84 8.71
N SER A 87 10.09 15.71 7.39
CA SER A 87 9.22 14.64 6.87
C SER A 87 9.74 13.25 7.25
N PHE A 88 11.02 12.99 6.99
CA PHE A 88 11.63 11.70 7.33
C PHE A 88 11.82 11.50 8.83
N ALA A 89 11.95 12.58 9.61
CA ALA A 89 11.93 12.49 11.08
C ALA A 89 10.56 12.02 11.58
N MET A 90 9.45 12.50 11.01
CA MET A 90 8.11 11.99 11.32
C MET A 90 7.97 10.50 11.01
N ILE A 91 8.43 10.06 9.84
CA ILE A 91 8.37 8.66 9.41
C ILE A 91 9.21 7.80 10.38
N ARG A 92 10.49 8.14 10.58
CA ARG A 92 11.41 7.39 11.45
C ARG A 92 11.04 7.47 12.94
N GLY A 93 10.36 8.55 13.34
CA GLY A 93 9.81 8.72 14.69
C GLY A 93 8.52 7.95 14.95
N GLN A 94 8.04 7.13 13.99
CA GLN A 94 6.81 6.34 14.09
C GLN A 94 5.54 7.21 14.31
N HIS A 95 5.52 8.39 13.67
CA HIS A 95 4.34 9.27 13.69
C HIS A 95 3.39 9.03 12.52
N VAL A 96 3.58 7.96 11.75
CA VAL A 96 2.69 7.50 10.68
C VAL A 96 2.03 6.20 11.14
N ASP A 97 0.70 6.22 11.32
CA ASP A 97 -0.06 5.07 11.84
C ASP A 97 -0.25 3.97 10.80
N LEU A 98 -0.32 4.34 9.53
CA LEU A 98 -0.55 3.41 8.42
C LEU A 98 0.23 3.83 7.19
N THR A 99 1.00 2.90 6.65
CA THR A 99 1.66 3.03 5.36
C THR A 99 1.07 2.05 4.36
N ILE A 100 0.63 2.53 3.20
CA ILE A 100 0.10 1.71 2.12
C ILE A 100 1.06 1.80 0.92
N LEU A 101 1.63 0.67 0.53
CA LEU A 101 2.63 0.59 -0.54
C LEU A 101 2.20 -0.32 -1.68
N GLY A 102 2.67 -0.02 -2.88
CA GLY A 102 2.68 -0.98 -3.97
C GLY A 102 3.88 -1.93 -3.86
N ALA A 103 3.75 -3.16 -4.37
CA ALA A 103 4.86 -4.11 -4.43
C ALA A 103 4.96 -4.83 -5.78
N MET A 104 6.18 -5.24 -6.11
CA MET A 104 6.45 -6.19 -7.17
C MET A 104 6.36 -7.62 -6.64
N GLU A 105 6.91 -7.86 -5.44
CA GLU A 105 6.89 -9.13 -4.74
C GLU A 105 6.70 -8.91 -3.23
N VAL A 106 6.03 -9.84 -2.59
CA VAL A 106 5.93 -9.98 -1.13
C VAL A 106 6.19 -11.43 -0.77
N ALA A 107 7.07 -11.67 0.19
CA ALA A 107 7.33 -13.00 0.70
C ALA A 107 6.47 -13.33 1.93
N GLN A 108 6.27 -14.62 2.17
CA GLN A 108 5.45 -15.13 3.28
C GLN A 108 5.99 -14.79 4.67
N ASN A 109 7.26 -14.39 4.78
CA ASN A 109 7.87 -13.87 6.01
C ASN A 109 7.65 -12.35 6.21
N GLY A 110 7.00 -11.67 5.24
CA GLY A 110 6.75 -10.24 5.29
C GLY A 110 7.83 -9.37 4.65
N ASP A 111 8.76 -9.95 3.92
CA ASP A 111 9.70 -9.20 3.10
C ASP A 111 8.98 -8.56 1.91
N ILE A 112 9.44 -7.38 1.48
CA ILE A 112 8.87 -6.64 0.35
C ILE A 112 9.96 -6.21 -0.62
N ALA A 113 9.66 -6.33 -1.92
CA ALA A 113 10.47 -5.81 -3.02
C ALA A 113 9.62 -4.91 -3.92
N ASN A 114 9.96 -3.62 -4.03
CA ASN A 114 9.16 -2.67 -4.80
C ASN A 114 9.95 -1.58 -5.55
N TRP A 115 11.30 -1.65 -5.57
CA TRP A 115 12.10 -0.54 -6.10
C TRP A 115 12.97 -0.87 -7.32
N LYS A 116 13.37 -2.13 -7.50
CA LYS A 116 14.34 -2.52 -8.54
C LYS A 116 13.98 -3.85 -9.19
N ILE A 117 13.97 -3.86 -10.51
CA ILE A 117 13.99 -5.07 -11.33
C ILE A 117 15.36 -5.11 -12.02
N PRO A 118 16.18 -6.15 -11.80
CA PRO A 118 17.47 -6.30 -12.47
C PRO A 118 17.35 -6.17 -13.99
N GLY A 119 18.27 -5.43 -14.61
CA GLY A 119 18.27 -5.19 -16.06
C GLY A 119 17.27 -4.15 -16.57
N LYS A 120 16.45 -3.55 -15.68
CA LYS A 120 15.56 -2.42 -16.02
C LYS A 120 16.06 -1.12 -15.41
N MET A 121 15.57 0.02 -15.96
CA MET A 121 15.85 1.34 -15.39
C MET A 121 15.39 1.41 -13.93
N VAL A 122 16.27 1.86 -13.05
CA VAL A 122 15.99 2.09 -11.64
C VAL A 122 15.71 3.57 -11.43
N LYS A 123 14.52 3.90 -10.96
CA LYS A 123 14.15 5.30 -10.63
C LYS A 123 14.58 5.72 -9.21
N GLY A 124 15.14 4.79 -8.44
CA GLY A 124 15.48 4.97 -7.04
C GLY A 124 14.43 4.36 -6.10
N MET A 125 14.81 4.20 -4.84
CA MET A 125 13.97 3.59 -3.82
C MET A 125 12.98 4.58 -3.18
N GLY A 126 13.19 5.88 -3.35
CA GLY A 126 12.40 6.91 -2.67
C GLY A 126 12.42 6.74 -1.15
N GLY A 127 11.35 7.15 -0.49
CA GLY A 127 11.15 6.99 0.96
C GLY A 127 10.68 5.61 1.41
N ALA A 128 10.48 4.67 0.49
CA ALA A 128 9.88 3.38 0.84
C ALA A 128 10.69 2.60 1.87
N MET A 129 12.02 2.65 1.83
CA MET A 129 12.87 1.96 2.81
C MET A 129 12.75 2.54 4.22
N ASP A 130 12.59 3.86 4.35
CA ASP A 130 12.36 4.51 5.64
C ASP A 130 10.97 4.15 6.19
N LEU A 131 9.95 4.17 5.32
CA LEU A 131 8.59 3.80 5.69
C LEU A 131 8.51 2.36 6.20
N VAL A 132 9.10 1.40 5.48
CA VAL A 132 9.04 -0.01 5.88
C VAL A 132 9.92 -0.35 7.08
N ALA A 133 10.94 0.46 7.36
CA ALA A 133 11.80 0.29 8.53
C ALA A 133 11.17 0.84 9.83
N SER A 134 10.19 1.72 9.71
CA SER A 134 9.68 2.50 10.85
C SER A 134 8.20 2.31 11.12
N ALA A 135 7.39 1.98 10.13
CA ALA A 135 5.96 1.84 10.29
C ALA A 135 5.58 0.46 10.87
N ASP A 136 4.78 0.47 11.94
CA ASP A 136 4.27 -0.77 12.55
C ASP A 136 3.16 -1.43 11.72
N ASN A 137 2.48 -0.65 10.86
CA ASN A 137 1.32 -1.11 10.11
C ASN A 137 1.50 -0.83 8.61
N ILE A 138 1.96 -1.85 7.90
CA ILE A 138 2.19 -1.79 6.45
C ILE A 138 1.20 -2.68 5.73
N ILE A 139 0.42 -2.06 4.84
CA ILE A 139 -0.48 -2.76 3.92
C ILE A 139 0.07 -2.64 2.50
N VAL A 140 0.16 -3.77 1.83
CA VAL A 140 0.54 -3.80 0.40
C VAL A 140 -0.70 -3.88 -0.47
N ALA A 141 -0.78 -2.98 -1.46
CA ALA A 141 -1.80 -2.94 -2.50
C ALA A 141 -1.19 -3.35 -3.85
N MET A 142 -1.57 -4.49 -4.40
CA MET A 142 -0.98 -4.97 -5.66
C MET A 142 -1.89 -5.95 -6.42
N MET A 143 -1.56 -6.24 -7.67
CA MET A 143 -2.13 -7.39 -8.38
C MET A 143 -1.53 -8.68 -7.81
N HIS A 144 -2.32 -9.74 -7.71
CA HIS A 144 -1.91 -11.02 -7.15
C HIS A 144 -0.82 -11.71 -7.99
N THR A 145 -0.96 -11.60 -9.30
CA THR A 145 -0.01 -12.16 -10.27
C THR A 145 0.58 -11.06 -11.15
N ASN A 146 1.68 -11.38 -11.84
CA ASN A 146 2.24 -10.55 -12.88
C ASN A 146 1.45 -10.72 -14.20
N LYS A 147 1.89 -10.06 -15.27
CA LYS A 147 1.23 -10.14 -16.59
C LYS A 147 1.38 -11.51 -17.26
N ALA A 148 2.36 -12.31 -16.86
CA ALA A 148 2.57 -13.67 -17.36
C ALA A 148 1.73 -14.71 -16.59
N GLY A 149 1.10 -14.32 -15.48
CA GLY A 149 0.34 -15.17 -14.59
C GLY A 149 1.12 -15.72 -13.40
N ASP A 150 2.42 -15.38 -13.28
CA ASP A 150 3.24 -15.84 -12.15
C ASP A 150 2.83 -15.13 -10.86
N SER A 151 2.90 -15.84 -9.75
CA SER A 151 2.62 -15.31 -8.42
C SER A 151 3.55 -14.15 -8.06
N LYS A 152 3.02 -13.17 -7.34
CA LYS A 152 3.78 -12.11 -6.68
C LYS A 152 3.81 -12.29 -5.16
N LEU A 153 3.12 -13.33 -4.67
CA LEU A 153 3.11 -13.77 -3.28
C LEU A 153 3.97 -15.04 -3.19
N LEU A 154 5.19 -14.89 -2.71
CA LEU A 154 6.25 -15.86 -2.84
C LEU A 154 6.65 -16.45 -1.48
N LYS A 155 7.37 -17.59 -1.49
CA LYS A 155 8.06 -18.09 -0.30
C LYS A 155 9.18 -17.14 0.12
N GLU A 156 9.97 -16.71 -0.86
CA GLU A 156 11.07 -15.75 -0.71
C GLU A 156 11.06 -14.78 -1.89
N CYS A 157 11.34 -13.50 -1.66
CA CYS A 157 11.46 -12.54 -2.74
C CYS A 157 12.69 -12.85 -3.61
N SER A 158 12.51 -12.82 -4.93
CA SER A 158 13.60 -12.96 -5.90
C SER A 158 14.25 -11.63 -6.25
N LEU A 159 13.53 -10.53 -6.07
CA LEU A 159 13.97 -9.16 -6.36
C LEU A 159 14.67 -8.54 -5.15
N PRO A 160 15.55 -7.53 -5.35
CA PRO A 160 16.19 -6.80 -4.27
C PRO A 160 15.17 -6.20 -3.29
N LEU A 161 15.36 -6.51 -2.01
CA LEU A 161 14.42 -6.13 -0.96
C LEU A 161 14.39 -4.61 -0.73
N THR A 162 13.22 -4.11 -0.39
CA THR A 162 12.97 -2.78 0.16
C THR A 162 12.96 -2.81 1.68
N GLY A 163 12.38 -3.87 2.26
CA GLY A 163 12.31 -4.10 3.69
C GLY A 163 12.14 -5.58 4.02
N VAL A 164 12.45 -5.93 5.27
CA VAL A 164 12.40 -7.30 5.78
C VAL A 164 11.37 -7.41 6.89
N ASN A 165 10.57 -8.47 6.88
CA ASN A 165 9.59 -8.82 7.92
C ASN A 165 8.69 -7.64 8.35
N CYS A 166 8.30 -6.78 7.41
CA CYS A 166 7.58 -5.53 7.69
C CYS A 166 6.11 -5.56 7.23
N VAL A 167 5.79 -6.32 6.18
CA VAL A 167 4.41 -6.38 5.66
C VAL A 167 3.51 -7.14 6.64
N LYS A 168 2.38 -6.53 7.01
CA LYS A 168 1.38 -7.15 7.88
C LYS A 168 0.16 -7.65 7.11
N LYS A 169 -0.19 -6.97 6.02
CA LYS A 169 -1.36 -7.30 5.22
C LYS A 169 -1.12 -7.04 3.74
N VAL A 170 -1.66 -7.89 2.90
CA VAL A 170 -1.65 -7.73 1.44
C VAL A 170 -3.08 -7.76 0.94
N VAL A 171 -3.44 -6.77 0.13
CA VAL A 171 -4.74 -6.71 -0.54
C VAL A 171 -4.50 -6.75 -2.05
N THR A 172 -5.07 -7.74 -2.68
CA THR A 172 -4.91 -7.99 -4.12
C THR A 172 -6.25 -7.98 -4.85
N ASN A 173 -6.22 -8.19 -6.14
CA ASN A 173 -7.43 -8.38 -6.95
C ASN A 173 -8.13 -9.73 -6.72
N LEU A 174 -7.54 -10.64 -5.92
CA LEU A 174 -8.12 -11.94 -5.61
C LEU A 174 -8.44 -12.11 -4.13
N ALA A 175 -7.64 -11.53 -3.22
CA ALA A 175 -7.69 -11.85 -1.81
C ALA A 175 -7.22 -10.70 -0.91
N VAL A 176 -7.68 -10.73 0.35
CA VAL A 176 -7.02 -10.08 1.51
C VAL A 176 -6.30 -11.15 2.30
N LEU A 177 -5.02 -10.92 2.56
CA LEU A 177 -4.18 -11.85 3.30
C LEU A 177 -3.47 -11.11 4.44
N SER A 178 -3.35 -11.73 5.61
CA SER A 178 -2.35 -11.34 6.61
C SER A 178 -1.07 -12.15 6.43
N VAL A 179 0.03 -11.57 6.91
CA VAL A 179 1.32 -12.27 6.99
C VAL A 179 1.54 -12.64 8.45
N GLU A 180 1.49 -13.94 8.74
CA GLU A 180 1.57 -14.48 10.10
C GLU A 180 2.37 -15.78 10.09
N ASN A 181 3.25 -15.96 11.06
CA ASN A 181 3.98 -17.23 11.28
C ASN A 181 4.66 -17.77 10.03
N ASN A 182 5.30 -16.90 9.27
CA ASN A 182 5.97 -17.24 8.02
C ASN A 182 5.02 -17.88 6.98
N SER A 183 3.80 -17.39 6.89
CA SER A 183 2.77 -17.85 5.95
C SER A 183 1.81 -16.71 5.60
N PHE A 184 1.15 -16.81 4.48
CA PHE A 184 0.00 -15.99 4.15
C PHE A 184 -1.26 -16.64 4.73
N LYS A 185 -2.04 -15.91 5.52
CA LYS A 185 -3.35 -16.38 5.99
C LYS A 185 -4.45 -15.67 5.21
N LEU A 186 -5.31 -16.45 4.58
CA LEU A 186 -6.44 -15.94 3.82
C LEU A 186 -7.51 -15.38 4.77
N LEU A 187 -7.82 -14.09 4.62
CA LEU A 187 -8.83 -13.38 5.43
C LEU A 187 -10.13 -13.18 4.66
N GLU A 188 -10.03 -12.77 3.38
CA GLU A 188 -11.18 -12.52 2.51
C GLU A 188 -10.82 -12.90 1.08
N ARG A 189 -11.82 -13.29 0.29
CA ARG A 189 -11.70 -13.56 -1.14
C ARG A 189 -12.46 -12.53 -1.96
N ALA A 190 -12.02 -12.26 -3.17
CA ALA A 190 -12.78 -11.43 -4.08
C ALA A 190 -14.11 -12.11 -4.45
N PRO A 191 -15.19 -11.34 -4.67
CA PRO A 191 -16.49 -11.92 -5.07
C PRO A 191 -16.37 -12.83 -6.28
N GLY A 192 -16.91 -14.05 -6.16
CA GLY A 192 -16.91 -15.05 -7.21
C GLY A 192 -15.56 -15.73 -7.47
N VAL A 193 -14.53 -15.47 -6.67
CA VAL A 193 -13.23 -16.18 -6.75
C VAL A 193 -13.22 -17.32 -5.74
N SER A 194 -12.82 -18.52 -6.16
CA SER A 194 -12.73 -19.68 -5.29
C SER A 194 -11.42 -19.69 -4.49
N ILE A 195 -11.39 -20.47 -3.41
CA ILE A 195 -10.17 -20.65 -2.59
C ILE A 195 -9.10 -21.38 -3.42
N GLU A 196 -9.49 -22.34 -4.25
CA GLU A 196 -8.61 -23.10 -5.11
C GLU A 196 -7.91 -22.21 -6.16
N GLU A 197 -8.63 -21.22 -6.72
CA GLU A 197 -8.04 -20.22 -7.62
C GLU A 197 -6.99 -19.37 -6.91
N ILE A 198 -7.24 -18.95 -5.64
CA ILE A 198 -6.30 -18.18 -4.83
C ILE A 198 -5.07 -19.03 -4.50
N GLN A 199 -5.28 -20.28 -4.10
CA GLN A 199 -4.19 -21.23 -3.83
C GLN A 199 -3.31 -21.46 -5.05
N ALA A 200 -3.91 -21.68 -6.21
CA ALA A 200 -3.18 -21.88 -7.47
C ALA A 200 -2.37 -20.63 -7.90
N ALA A 201 -2.83 -19.43 -7.52
CA ALA A 201 -2.19 -18.18 -7.84
C ALA A 201 -1.13 -17.74 -6.80
N THR A 202 -1.01 -18.44 -5.65
CA THR A 202 -0.11 -18.11 -4.55
C THR A 202 1.01 -19.13 -4.48
N GLU A 203 2.26 -18.70 -4.64
CA GLU A 203 3.44 -19.59 -4.50
C GLU A 203 3.83 -19.82 -3.03
N GLY A 204 3.67 -18.79 -2.20
CA GLY A 204 3.92 -18.88 -0.76
C GLY A 204 2.91 -19.79 -0.05
N ASP A 205 3.26 -20.23 1.14
CA ASP A 205 2.39 -21.09 1.96
C ASP A 205 1.13 -20.34 2.37
N LEU A 206 -0.04 -20.86 1.98
CA LEU A 206 -1.34 -20.24 2.24
C LEU A 206 -2.11 -21.01 3.30
N LEU A 207 -2.38 -20.36 4.42
CA LEU A 207 -3.22 -20.88 5.50
C LEU A 207 -4.67 -20.46 5.25
N VAL A 208 -5.56 -21.45 5.19
CA VAL A 208 -7.00 -21.26 5.10
C VAL A 208 -7.63 -21.85 6.36
N THR A 209 -8.27 -21.01 7.17
CA THR A 209 -8.89 -21.43 8.44
C THR A 209 -10.31 -20.92 8.53
N GLY A 210 -11.25 -21.83 8.75
CA GLY A 210 -12.67 -21.48 8.84
C GLY A 210 -13.30 -21.08 7.52
N GLU A 211 -14.45 -20.43 7.60
CA GLU A 211 -15.16 -19.89 6.45
C GLU A 211 -14.51 -18.56 5.99
N ILE A 212 -14.21 -18.43 4.71
CA ILE A 212 -13.59 -17.24 4.13
C ILE A 212 -14.67 -16.37 3.50
N PRO A 213 -14.98 -15.19 4.07
CA PRO A 213 -15.98 -14.29 3.52
C PRO A 213 -15.54 -13.66 2.21
N GLU A 214 -16.50 -13.22 1.42
CA GLU A 214 -16.24 -12.35 0.28
C GLU A 214 -16.00 -10.91 0.74
N MET A 215 -15.08 -10.22 0.02
CA MET A 215 -14.82 -8.80 0.26
C MET A 215 -16.10 -7.98 0.06
N GLN A 216 -16.32 -7.05 0.97
CA GLN A 216 -17.39 -6.06 0.91
C GLN A 216 -16.79 -4.69 0.56
N PHE A 217 -17.53 -3.84 -0.20
CA PHE A 217 -17.07 -2.51 -0.65
C PHE A 217 -17.98 -1.39 -0.16
#